data_896cac16d00267b0ffdab5392e893a71
#
_entry.id   896cac16d00267b0ffdab5392e893a71
#
_cell.length_a   1.000
_cell.length_b   1.000
_cell.length_c   1.000
_cell.angle_alpha   90.00
_cell.angle_beta   90.00
_cell.angle_gamma   90.00
#
_symmetry.space_group_name_H-M   'P 1'
#
loop_
_entity.id
_entity.type
_entity.pdbx_description
1 polymer ?
#
loop_
_entity_poly.entity_id
_entity_poly.type
_entity_poly.pdbx_seq_one_letter_code
_entity_poly.pdbx_strand_id
1 'polypeptide(L)'
;IVSSALIYSAPLIFTGLGGTFSERSGIVNVGLEGTMVMGAFSAIVFNLNYADNLGKMTPWIALLVAGAVGIFFSIIHAVATINLRANHIVSGTVINMLAPALAVFLTKVLYEGKGQTAFIVQNFGKTSFPVLKDIPIIGQIFFTNTSAPAYAAIATALVCYFIIFKTTFGLRLRSVGEHPQA
;
A
#
# COMPACT_ATOMS: atom_id res chain seq x y z
N ILE A 1 16.72 15.51 0.49
CA ILE A 1 16.88 14.32 -0.37
C ILE A 1 16.45 13.07 0.41
N VAL A 2 17.04 12.75 1.59
CA VAL A 2 16.73 11.52 2.34
C VAL A 2 15.27 11.49 2.81
N SER A 3 14.73 12.59 3.33
CA SER A 3 13.32 12.66 3.74
C SER A 3 12.36 12.41 2.57
N SER A 4 12.68 12.93 1.38
CA SER A 4 11.87 12.65 0.19
C SER A 4 11.98 11.18 -0.22
N ALA A 5 13.17 10.60 -0.18
CA ALA A 5 13.36 9.17 -0.46
C ALA A 5 12.53 8.28 0.49
N LEU A 6 12.51 8.59 1.79
CA LEU A 6 11.68 7.89 2.77
C LEU A 6 10.18 7.99 2.48
N ILE A 7 9.71 9.17 2.06
CA ILE A 7 8.30 9.36 1.70
C ILE A 7 7.91 8.50 0.50
N TYR A 8 8.73 8.49 -0.55
CA TYR A 8 8.47 7.71 -1.76
C TYR A 8 8.70 6.21 -1.58
N SER A 9 9.53 5.79 -0.62
CA SER A 9 9.73 4.37 -0.32
C SER A 9 8.58 3.75 0.49
N ALA A 10 7.77 4.55 1.20
CA ALA A 10 6.70 4.02 2.04
C ALA A 10 5.70 3.11 1.28
N PRO A 11 5.13 3.50 0.14
CA PRO A 11 4.25 2.62 -0.63
C PRO A 11 4.95 1.33 -1.08
N LEU A 12 6.24 1.43 -1.48
CA LEU A 12 7.02 0.27 -1.91
C LEU A 12 7.27 -0.70 -0.75
N ILE A 13 7.53 -0.19 0.46
CA ILE A 13 7.68 -1.01 1.66
C ILE A 13 6.38 -1.76 1.95
N PHE A 14 5.23 -1.08 1.97
CA PHE A 14 3.94 -1.74 2.22
C PHE A 14 3.62 -2.81 1.17
N THR A 15 3.86 -2.50 -0.11
CA THR A 15 3.63 -3.44 -1.21
C THR A 15 4.58 -4.63 -1.12
N GLY A 16 5.86 -4.40 -0.86
CA GLY A 16 6.86 -5.45 -0.67
C GLY A 16 6.57 -6.35 0.52
N LEU A 17 6.05 -5.80 1.63
CA LEU A 17 5.61 -6.59 2.77
C LEU A 17 4.44 -7.51 2.40
N GLY A 18 3.44 -7.00 1.66
CA GLY A 18 2.35 -7.80 1.12
C GLY A 18 2.86 -8.94 0.24
N GLY A 19 3.81 -8.65 -0.66
CA GLY A 19 4.50 -9.66 -1.48
C GLY A 19 5.22 -10.71 -0.66
N THR A 20 5.92 -10.29 0.40
CA THR A 20 6.64 -11.21 1.28
C THR A 20 5.70 -12.23 1.96
N PHE A 21 4.52 -11.81 2.42
CA PHE A 21 3.52 -12.73 2.98
C PHE A 21 3.03 -13.73 1.92
N SER A 22 2.74 -13.27 0.72
CA SER A 22 2.28 -14.10 -0.38
C SER A 22 3.35 -15.13 -0.79
N GLU A 23 4.57 -14.70 -1.03
CA GLU A 23 5.68 -15.57 -1.44
C GLU A 23 6.04 -16.60 -0.36
N ARG A 24 5.99 -16.20 0.92
CA ARG A 24 6.23 -17.13 2.04
C ARG A 24 5.14 -18.18 2.20
N SER A 25 3.95 -17.95 1.64
CA SER A 25 2.88 -18.96 1.56
C SER A 25 2.96 -19.87 0.32
N GLY A 26 3.98 -19.68 -0.54
CA GLY A 26 4.16 -20.44 -1.78
C GLY A 26 3.37 -19.90 -2.97
N ILE A 27 2.74 -18.73 -2.83
CA ILE A 27 1.94 -18.09 -3.89
C ILE A 27 2.63 -16.81 -4.37
N VAL A 28 3.01 -16.79 -5.64
CA VAL A 28 3.58 -15.58 -6.25
C VAL A 28 2.44 -14.61 -6.60
N ASN A 29 2.42 -13.44 -5.97
CA ASN A 29 1.46 -12.39 -6.27
C ASN A 29 2.08 -11.27 -7.10
N VAL A 30 1.95 -11.35 -8.41
CA VAL A 30 2.42 -10.33 -9.36
C VAL A 30 1.47 -9.11 -9.39
N GLY A 31 0.22 -9.25 -8.93
CA GLY A 31 -0.83 -8.21 -9.01
C GLY A 31 -0.72 -7.06 -8.00
N LEU A 32 0.35 -6.99 -7.23
CA LEU A 32 0.53 -5.99 -6.16
C LEU A 32 0.60 -4.56 -6.70
N GLU A 33 1.22 -4.34 -7.86
CA GLU A 33 1.31 -3.02 -8.47
C GLU A 33 -0.09 -2.49 -8.83
N GLY A 34 -0.92 -3.32 -9.44
CA GLY A 34 -2.29 -2.95 -9.79
C GLY A 34 -3.15 -2.66 -8.56
N THR A 35 -3.02 -3.45 -7.49
CA THR A 35 -3.74 -3.19 -6.24
C THR A 35 -3.29 -1.88 -5.60
N MET A 36 -2.00 -1.54 -5.66
CA MET A 36 -1.46 -0.27 -5.19
C MET A 36 -2.01 0.92 -6.00
N VAL A 37 -2.08 0.80 -7.32
CA VAL A 37 -2.64 1.84 -8.21
C VAL A 37 -4.11 2.12 -7.87
N MET A 38 -4.94 1.07 -7.72
CA MET A 38 -6.35 1.25 -7.37
C MET A 38 -6.55 1.78 -5.95
N GLY A 39 -5.71 1.36 -5.01
CA GLY A 39 -5.68 1.94 -3.66
C GLY A 39 -5.36 3.43 -3.69
N ALA A 40 -4.32 3.83 -4.42
CA ALA A 40 -3.95 5.24 -4.57
C ALA A 40 -5.05 6.07 -5.24
N PHE A 41 -5.63 5.55 -6.33
CA PHE A 41 -6.75 6.20 -7.02
C PHE A 41 -7.93 6.45 -6.08
N SER A 42 -8.37 5.43 -5.34
CA SER A 42 -9.50 5.56 -4.42
C SER A 42 -9.24 6.53 -3.27
N ALA A 43 -8.00 6.56 -2.75
CA ALA A 43 -7.59 7.53 -1.73
C ALA A 43 -7.65 8.97 -2.25
N ILE A 44 -7.19 9.21 -3.49
CA ILE A 44 -7.22 10.53 -4.12
C ILE A 44 -8.67 10.98 -4.34
N VAL A 45 -9.50 10.12 -4.91
CA VAL A 45 -10.93 10.44 -5.14
C VAL A 45 -11.64 10.73 -3.83
N PHE A 46 -11.40 9.95 -2.80
CA PHE A 46 -11.96 10.21 -1.46
C PHE A 46 -11.48 11.55 -0.89
N ASN A 47 -10.17 11.82 -0.99
CA ASN A 47 -9.60 13.06 -0.48
C ASN A 47 -10.22 14.29 -1.16
N LEU A 48 -10.35 14.28 -2.49
CA LEU A 48 -10.91 15.39 -3.26
C LEU A 48 -12.38 15.66 -2.91
N ASN A 49 -13.17 14.61 -2.62
CA ASN A 49 -14.59 14.77 -2.33
C ASN A 49 -14.89 15.14 -0.87
N TYR A 50 -14.03 14.77 0.07
CA TYR A 50 -14.31 14.90 1.50
C TYR A 50 -13.31 15.79 2.27
N ALA A 51 -12.34 16.43 1.59
CA ALA A 51 -11.33 17.27 2.23
C ALA A 51 -11.94 18.43 3.03
N ASP A 52 -12.98 19.06 2.50
CA ASP A 52 -13.64 20.19 3.13
C ASP A 52 -14.42 19.79 4.41
N ASN A 53 -14.98 18.58 4.42
CA ASN A 53 -15.80 18.10 5.54
C ASN A 53 -14.96 17.51 6.69
N LEU A 54 -13.87 16.82 6.38
CA LEU A 54 -13.07 16.06 7.33
C LEU A 54 -11.75 16.74 7.72
N GLY A 55 -11.34 17.78 6.98
CA GLY A 55 -10.13 18.55 7.26
C GLY A 55 -8.89 17.66 7.43
N LYS A 56 -8.19 17.81 8.56
CA LYS A 56 -6.93 17.07 8.83
C LYS A 56 -7.08 15.56 8.98
N MET A 57 -8.30 15.05 9.17
CA MET A 57 -8.57 13.61 9.26
C MET A 57 -8.68 12.93 7.89
N THR A 58 -8.91 13.71 6.82
CA THR A 58 -9.11 13.21 5.47
C THR A 58 -8.01 12.25 4.99
N PRO A 59 -6.71 12.54 5.15
CA PRO A 59 -5.66 11.65 4.67
C PRO A 59 -5.66 10.29 5.39
N TRP A 60 -6.01 10.27 6.68
CA TRP A 60 -6.08 9.02 7.47
C TRP A 60 -7.23 8.13 7.03
N ILE A 61 -8.40 8.72 6.81
CA ILE A 61 -9.57 7.98 6.31
C ILE A 61 -9.35 7.55 4.86
N ALA A 62 -8.74 8.40 4.03
CA ALA A 62 -8.35 8.05 2.67
C ALA A 62 -7.41 6.84 2.63
N LEU A 63 -6.48 6.72 3.58
CA LEU A 63 -5.62 5.56 3.73
C LEU A 63 -6.41 4.27 4.03
N LEU A 64 -7.42 4.35 4.90
CA LEU A 64 -8.31 3.22 5.18
C LEU A 64 -9.13 2.82 3.96
N VAL A 65 -9.64 3.79 3.20
CA VAL A 65 -10.35 3.55 1.93
C VAL A 65 -9.44 2.87 0.91
N ALA A 66 -8.18 3.35 0.77
CA ALA A 66 -7.19 2.71 -0.07
C ALA A 66 -6.94 1.25 0.32
N GLY A 67 -6.83 0.98 1.63
CA GLY A 67 -6.68 -0.38 2.16
C GLY A 67 -7.88 -1.27 1.83
N ALA A 68 -9.10 -0.76 2.00
CA ALA A 68 -10.32 -1.50 1.68
C ALA A 68 -10.42 -1.85 0.20
N VAL A 69 -10.08 -0.92 -0.69
CA VAL A 69 -10.05 -1.18 -2.15
C VAL A 69 -8.93 -2.16 -2.51
N GLY A 70 -7.76 -2.04 -1.89
CA GLY A 70 -6.67 -3.00 -2.06
C GLY A 70 -7.07 -4.43 -1.64
N ILE A 71 -7.77 -4.57 -0.51
CA ILE A 71 -8.34 -5.86 -0.06
C ILE A 71 -9.33 -6.39 -1.09
N PHE A 72 -10.21 -5.56 -1.62
CA PHE A 72 -11.18 -5.97 -2.64
C PHE A 72 -10.50 -6.55 -3.88
N PHE A 73 -9.49 -5.88 -4.44
CA PHE A 73 -8.72 -6.39 -5.57
C PHE A 73 -7.94 -7.66 -5.22
N SER A 74 -7.41 -7.76 -4.00
CA SER A 74 -6.74 -8.97 -3.52
C SER A 74 -7.70 -10.16 -3.39
N ILE A 75 -8.95 -9.93 -2.99
CA ILE A 75 -9.99 -10.97 -2.96
C ILE A 75 -10.30 -11.46 -4.36
N ILE A 76 -10.42 -10.56 -5.35
CA ILE A 76 -10.63 -10.95 -6.76
C ILE A 76 -9.50 -11.86 -7.23
N HIS A 77 -8.24 -11.49 -6.96
CA HIS A 77 -7.08 -12.31 -7.28
C HIS A 77 -7.12 -13.67 -6.58
N ALA A 78 -7.44 -13.69 -5.29
CA ALA A 78 -7.54 -14.92 -4.50
C ALA A 78 -8.65 -15.85 -5.03
N VAL A 79 -9.82 -15.32 -5.35
CA VAL A 79 -10.92 -16.11 -5.94
C VAL A 79 -10.50 -16.69 -7.28
N ALA A 80 -9.86 -15.90 -8.14
CA ALA A 80 -9.38 -16.38 -9.44
C ALA A 80 -8.37 -17.51 -9.30
N THR A 81 -7.43 -17.38 -8.38
CA THR A 81 -6.31 -18.34 -8.24
C THR A 81 -6.66 -19.56 -7.40
N ILE A 82 -7.44 -19.39 -6.34
CA ILE A 82 -7.79 -20.49 -5.42
C ILE A 82 -9.04 -21.23 -5.90
N ASN A 83 -10.14 -20.51 -6.15
CA ASN A 83 -11.42 -21.11 -6.48
C ASN A 83 -11.48 -21.54 -7.95
N LEU A 84 -11.05 -20.67 -8.88
CA LEU A 84 -11.07 -20.95 -10.31
C LEU A 84 -9.80 -21.63 -10.82
N ARG A 85 -8.80 -21.85 -9.94
CA ARG A 85 -7.51 -22.50 -10.26
C ARG A 85 -6.77 -21.83 -11.44
N ALA A 86 -6.96 -20.52 -11.60
CA ALA A 86 -6.23 -19.75 -12.60
C ALA A 86 -4.73 -19.66 -12.26
N ASN A 87 -3.89 -19.52 -13.28
CA ASN A 87 -2.49 -19.30 -13.06
C ASN A 87 -2.25 -17.96 -12.32
N HIS A 88 -1.49 -18.00 -11.22
CA HIS A 88 -1.22 -16.86 -10.34
C HIS A 88 -0.56 -15.69 -11.10
N ILE A 89 0.39 -16.00 -11.98
CA ILE A 89 1.13 -14.99 -12.75
C ILE A 89 0.18 -14.31 -13.74
N VAL A 90 -0.61 -15.09 -14.47
CA VAL A 90 -1.59 -14.56 -15.44
C VAL A 90 -2.62 -13.68 -14.75
N SER A 91 -3.21 -14.15 -13.65
CA SER A 91 -4.18 -13.38 -12.89
C SER A 91 -3.59 -12.06 -12.35
N GLY A 92 -2.38 -12.09 -11.80
CA GLY A 92 -1.68 -10.90 -11.33
C GLY A 92 -1.37 -9.90 -12.44
N THR A 93 -0.89 -10.39 -13.60
CA THR A 93 -0.61 -9.55 -14.77
C THR A 93 -1.89 -8.87 -15.28
N VAL A 94 -3.00 -9.58 -15.33
CA VAL A 94 -4.32 -9.01 -15.72
C VAL A 94 -4.71 -7.86 -14.78
N ILE A 95 -4.53 -8.04 -13.46
CA ILE A 95 -4.82 -6.97 -12.49
C ILE A 95 -3.91 -5.77 -12.71
N ASN A 96 -2.63 -5.97 -12.97
CA ASN A 96 -1.68 -4.89 -13.24
C ASN A 96 -2.00 -4.12 -14.53
N MET A 97 -2.57 -4.76 -15.53
CA MET A 97 -3.02 -4.08 -16.74
C MET A 97 -4.39 -3.41 -16.56
N LEU A 98 -5.30 -4.08 -15.86
CA LEU A 98 -6.66 -3.60 -15.64
C LEU A 98 -6.69 -2.36 -14.73
N ALA A 99 -5.92 -2.36 -13.67
CA ALA A 99 -5.97 -1.32 -12.64
C ALA A 99 -5.64 0.09 -13.18
N PRO A 100 -4.53 0.32 -13.91
CA PRO A 100 -4.26 1.63 -14.50
C PRO A 100 -5.31 2.04 -15.53
N ALA A 101 -5.75 1.12 -16.36
CA ALA A 101 -6.80 1.38 -17.37
C ALA A 101 -8.12 1.81 -16.71
N LEU A 102 -8.51 1.08 -15.65
CA LEU A 102 -9.70 1.39 -14.86
C LEU A 102 -9.58 2.74 -14.15
N ALA A 103 -8.42 3.03 -13.55
CA ALA A 103 -8.17 4.31 -12.90
C ALA A 103 -8.28 5.49 -13.88
N VAL A 104 -7.70 5.39 -15.08
CA VAL A 104 -7.82 6.42 -16.12
C VAL A 104 -9.26 6.54 -16.62
N PHE A 105 -9.94 5.43 -16.84
CA PHE A 105 -11.35 5.42 -17.26
C PHE A 105 -12.23 6.11 -16.22
N LEU A 106 -12.12 5.71 -14.96
CA LEU A 106 -12.91 6.31 -13.88
C LEU A 106 -12.57 7.79 -13.67
N THR A 107 -11.31 8.19 -13.84
CA THR A 107 -10.93 9.61 -13.78
C THR A 107 -11.66 10.41 -14.85
N LYS A 108 -11.72 9.92 -16.09
CA LYS A 108 -12.43 10.60 -17.16
C LYS A 108 -13.94 10.68 -16.91
N VAL A 109 -14.53 9.63 -16.35
CA VAL A 109 -15.96 9.60 -16.02
C VAL A 109 -16.30 10.57 -14.89
N LEU A 110 -15.48 10.59 -13.82
CA LEU A 110 -15.73 11.40 -12.63
C LEU A 110 -15.39 12.88 -12.81
N TYR A 111 -14.43 13.20 -13.69
CA TYR A 111 -13.87 14.57 -13.85
C TYR A 111 -14.08 15.11 -15.28
N GLU A 112 -15.27 14.93 -15.84
CA GLU A 112 -15.71 15.57 -17.09
C GLU A 112 -14.76 15.35 -18.30
N GLY A 113 -14.22 14.15 -18.44
CA GLY A 113 -13.33 13.81 -19.55
C GLY A 113 -11.87 14.22 -19.34
N LYS A 114 -11.51 14.86 -18.22
CA LYS A 114 -10.13 15.20 -17.89
C LYS A 114 -9.34 13.93 -17.60
N GLY A 115 -8.14 13.81 -18.16
CA GLY A 115 -7.27 12.64 -17.95
C GLY A 115 -6.50 12.63 -16.63
N GLN A 116 -6.73 13.61 -15.75
CA GLN A 116 -6.07 13.79 -14.47
C GLN A 116 -7.01 14.40 -13.44
N THR A 117 -6.76 14.12 -12.17
CA THR A 117 -7.50 14.68 -11.03
C THR A 117 -6.97 16.09 -10.69
N ALA A 118 -7.74 16.86 -9.91
CA ALA A 118 -7.24 18.05 -9.26
C ALA A 118 -6.15 17.72 -8.24
N PHE A 119 -5.38 18.74 -7.83
CA PHE A 119 -4.38 18.57 -6.77
C PHE A 119 -5.06 18.30 -5.41
N ILE A 120 -4.46 17.39 -4.64
CA ILE A 120 -4.95 17.08 -3.29
C ILE A 120 -4.76 18.30 -2.38
N VAL A 121 -5.82 18.69 -1.70
CA VAL A 121 -5.82 19.84 -0.77
C VAL A 121 -5.24 19.43 0.60
N GLN A 122 -5.67 18.26 1.10
CA GLN A 122 -5.25 17.75 2.41
C GLN A 122 -4.24 16.61 2.26
N ASN A 123 -3.08 16.78 2.86
CA ASN A 123 -2.02 15.77 2.89
C ASN A 123 -1.62 15.46 4.35
N PHE A 124 -0.79 14.43 4.55
CA PHE A 124 -0.31 14.05 5.88
C PHE A 124 0.55 15.12 6.57
N GLY A 125 0.90 16.20 5.87
CA GLY A 125 1.83 17.20 6.38
C GLY A 125 3.23 16.65 6.60
N LYS A 126 4.13 17.56 6.93
CA LYS A 126 5.49 17.21 7.34
C LYS A 126 5.53 17.17 8.86
N THR A 127 5.87 16.03 9.41
CA THR A 127 6.03 15.82 10.85
C THR A 127 7.51 15.81 11.20
N SER A 128 7.88 16.55 12.23
CA SER A 128 9.20 16.47 12.82
C SER A 128 9.04 16.00 14.27
N PHE A 129 9.77 14.97 14.67
CA PHE A 129 9.75 14.51 16.05
C PHE A 129 10.68 15.37 16.90
N PRO A 130 10.16 16.14 17.87
CA PRO A 130 10.93 17.16 18.59
C PRO A 130 12.11 16.57 19.38
N VAL A 131 11.98 15.33 19.90
CA VAL A 131 13.02 14.67 20.69
C VAL A 131 14.11 14.02 19.83
N LEU A 132 13.74 13.48 18.65
CA LEU A 132 14.64 12.72 17.79
C LEU A 132 15.38 13.61 16.78
N LYS A 133 14.87 14.81 16.50
CA LYS A 133 15.54 15.76 15.59
C LYS A 133 16.84 16.31 16.15
N ASP A 134 17.01 16.29 17.49
CA ASP A 134 18.17 16.86 18.19
C ASP A 134 19.38 15.91 18.22
N ILE A 135 19.23 14.68 17.71
CA ILE A 135 20.35 13.75 17.53
C ILE A 135 21.24 14.28 16.39
N PRO A 136 22.53 14.57 16.65
CA PRO A 136 23.43 15.10 15.63
C PRO A 136 23.53 14.13 14.44
N ILE A 137 23.45 14.67 13.21
CA ILE A 137 23.52 13.98 11.92
C ILE A 137 22.28 13.12 11.62
N ILE A 138 21.96 12.12 12.45
CA ILE A 138 20.84 11.17 12.22
C ILE A 138 19.48 11.86 12.39
N GLY A 139 19.34 12.70 13.41
CA GLY A 139 18.08 13.42 13.69
C GLY A 139 17.68 14.35 12.55
N GLN A 140 18.60 15.10 12.02
CA GLN A 140 18.35 16.03 10.94
C GLN A 140 18.08 15.33 9.59
N ILE A 141 18.65 14.16 9.36
CA ILE A 141 18.52 13.41 8.11
C ILE A 141 17.20 12.61 8.08
N PHE A 142 16.87 11.92 9.15
CA PHE A 142 15.76 10.97 9.19
C PHE A 142 14.49 11.51 9.85
N PHE A 143 14.59 12.42 10.82
CA PHE A 143 13.47 12.85 11.66
C PHE A 143 12.99 14.29 11.40
N THR A 144 13.50 14.95 10.36
CA THR A 144 13.04 16.27 9.92
C THR A 144 12.30 16.19 8.60
N ASN A 145 11.14 16.86 8.51
CA ASN A 145 10.35 16.99 7.29
C ASN A 145 9.91 15.67 6.61
N THR A 146 9.68 14.62 7.39
CA THR A 146 9.20 13.32 6.88
C THR A 146 7.71 13.17 7.18
N SER A 147 6.97 12.44 6.34
CA SER A 147 5.54 12.20 6.56
C SER A 147 5.29 11.03 7.51
N ALA A 148 4.19 11.08 8.26
CA ALA A 148 3.80 10.02 9.19
C ALA A 148 3.71 8.61 8.55
N PRO A 149 3.17 8.43 7.32
CA PRO A 149 3.16 7.12 6.66
C PRO A 149 4.52 6.49 6.43
N ALA A 150 5.59 7.27 6.27
CA ALA A 150 6.94 6.71 6.10
C ALA A 150 7.43 5.99 7.38
N TYR A 151 7.16 6.57 8.54
CA TYR A 151 7.48 5.90 9.82
C TYR A 151 6.56 4.71 10.08
N ALA A 152 5.29 4.83 9.73
CA ALA A 152 4.34 3.71 9.81
C ALA A 152 4.81 2.52 8.95
N ALA A 153 5.35 2.76 7.76
CA ALA A 153 5.89 1.71 6.90
C ALA A 153 7.07 0.97 7.55
N ILE A 154 8.02 1.70 8.15
CA ILE A 154 9.15 1.10 8.87
C ILE A 154 8.68 0.31 10.10
N ALA A 155 7.77 0.89 10.89
CA ALA A 155 7.19 0.20 12.05
C ALA A 155 6.45 -1.08 11.63
N THR A 156 5.66 -1.02 10.55
CA THR A 156 4.97 -2.18 10.00
C THR A 156 5.94 -3.25 9.52
N ALA A 157 7.07 -2.86 8.92
CA ALA A 157 8.11 -3.82 8.50
C ALA A 157 8.68 -4.60 9.69
N LEU A 158 8.95 -3.92 10.82
CA LEU A 158 9.42 -4.57 12.05
C LEU A 158 8.35 -5.53 12.63
N VAL A 159 7.10 -5.11 12.64
CA VAL A 159 5.98 -5.96 13.10
C VAL A 159 5.82 -7.18 12.18
N CYS A 160 5.87 -7.01 10.86
CA CYS A 160 5.81 -8.10 9.90
C CYS A 160 6.99 -9.08 10.06
N TYR A 161 8.20 -8.56 10.27
CA TYR A 161 9.35 -9.40 10.60
C TYR A 161 9.08 -10.26 11.83
N PHE A 162 8.58 -9.67 12.91
CA PHE A 162 8.25 -10.41 14.12
C PHE A 162 7.16 -11.46 13.86
N ILE A 163 6.10 -11.11 13.15
CA ILE A 163 5.00 -12.03 12.82
C ILE A 163 5.52 -13.22 12.00
N ILE A 164 6.29 -12.98 10.93
CA ILE A 164 6.75 -14.04 10.03
C ILE A 164 7.79 -14.94 10.70
N PHE A 165 8.71 -14.40 11.49
CA PHE A 165 9.86 -15.16 11.99
C PHE A 165 9.74 -15.59 13.44
N LYS A 166 8.89 -14.95 14.25
CA LYS A 166 8.83 -15.17 15.71
C LYS A 166 7.47 -15.67 16.22
N THR A 167 6.48 -15.86 15.33
CA THR A 167 5.15 -16.34 15.75
C THR A 167 4.81 -17.70 15.14
N THR A 168 3.86 -18.40 15.78
CA THR A 168 3.30 -19.66 15.28
C THR A 168 2.56 -19.49 13.94
N PHE A 169 1.98 -18.32 13.71
CA PHE A 169 1.36 -17.99 12.43
C PHE A 169 2.39 -17.97 11.30
N GLY A 170 3.53 -17.29 11.49
CA GLY A 170 4.59 -17.25 10.49
C GLY A 170 5.25 -18.62 10.25
N LEU A 171 5.33 -19.46 11.28
CA LEU A 171 5.80 -20.84 11.14
C LEU A 171 4.85 -21.65 10.22
N ARG A 172 3.55 -21.58 10.48
CA ARG A 172 2.53 -22.25 9.65
C ARG A 172 2.51 -21.74 8.22
N LEU A 173 2.62 -20.42 8.04
CA LEU A 173 2.68 -19.79 6.72
C LEU A 173 3.84 -20.34 5.88
N ARG A 174 5.03 -20.44 6.48
CA ARG A 174 6.22 -20.97 5.81
C ARG A 174 6.13 -22.47 5.54
N SER A 175 5.58 -23.25 6.46
CA SER A 175 5.41 -24.69 6.27
C SER A 175 4.48 -25.01 5.10
N VAL A 176 3.39 -24.26 4.95
CA VAL A 176 2.49 -24.38 3.78
C VAL A 176 3.19 -24.00 2.48
N GLY A 177 4.08 -22.99 2.51
CA GLY A 177 4.85 -22.59 1.33
C GLY A 177 5.88 -23.61 0.88
N GLU A 178 6.49 -24.35 1.83
CA GLU A 178 7.49 -25.39 1.53
C GLU A 178 6.85 -26.72 1.13
N HIS A 179 5.77 -27.11 1.80
CA HIS A 179 5.05 -28.36 1.58
C HIS A 179 3.53 -28.16 1.71
N PRO A 180 2.83 -27.82 0.61
CA PRO A 180 1.38 -27.57 0.65
C PRO A 180 0.53 -28.78 1.06
N GLN A 181 1.11 -29.99 1.03
CA GLN A 181 0.42 -31.25 1.34
C GLN A 181 0.81 -31.82 2.73
N ALA A 182 1.62 -31.12 3.50
CA ALA A 182 2.08 -31.55 4.83
C ALA A 182 1.11 -31.15 5.95
#